data_17e80a8c97d6d167e3aba003f11f77a4
#
_entry.id   17e80a8c97d6d167e3aba003f11f77a4
#
_cell.length_a   1.000
_cell.length_b   1.000
_cell.length_c   1.000
_cell.angle_alpha   90.00
_cell.angle_beta   90.00
_cell.angle_gamma   90.00
#
_symmetry.space_group_name_H-M   'P 1'
#
loop_
_entity.id
_entity.type
_entity.pdbx_description
1 polymer ?
#
loop_
_entity_poly.entity_id
_entity_poly.type
_entity_poly.pdbx_seq_one_letter_code
_entity_poly.pdbx_strand_id
1 'polypeptide(L)'
;MAFQVSPGVLVQERDLTRIIPAVSTSIGAYAGEFRKGPLDEIVTISSEAELVDTFGKPDANNFEHFFSAANFLAYSNSLRVVRATQTSHANANDSGSSFLIKNIDDYDANYAGGEIFGGANYVARTAGAHGNNLLVSTCPSATAYSQTLSTGNQIASAGAVGDTSVTVDDVDLADNVISVGDIIQFSSTADGTDFDDGEFYRVTAINTGTNVVTIVQHPRGSGGLKRVVADNSRIKRRWRYYDASS
;
A
#
# COMPACT_ATOMS: atom_id res chain seq x y z
N MET A 1 29.43 -49.89 41.56
CA MET A 1 28.26 -50.29 42.38
C MET A 1 28.78 -50.94 43.61
N ALA A 2 28.48 -50.41 44.80
CA ALA A 2 28.83 -51.04 46.06
C ALA A 2 27.82 -52.15 46.31
N PHE A 3 28.35 -53.41 46.43
CA PHE A 3 27.53 -54.56 46.79
C PHE A 3 27.42 -54.64 48.30
N GLN A 4 26.22 -54.73 48.78
CA GLN A 4 25.97 -54.98 50.21
C GLN A 4 26.21 -56.47 50.50
N VAL A 5 27.20 -56.78 51.35
CA VAL A 5 27.67 -58.15 51.62
C VAL A 5 27.04 -58.75 52.88
N SER A 6 26.28 -58.03 53.64
CA SER A 6 25.53 -58.50 54.82
C SER A 6 24.09 -57.90 54.86
N PRO A 7 23.16 -58.58 55.55
CA PRO A 7 21.80 -58.07 55.68
C PRO A 7 21.86 -56.71 56.39
N GLY A 8 21.42 -55.67 55.68
CA GLY A 8 21.33 -54.28 56.13
C GLY A 8 20.34 -53.51 55.29
N VAL A 9 19.98 -52.34 55.76
CA VAL A 9 19.04 -51.45 55.05
C VAL A 9 19.91 -50.46 54.26
N LEU A 10 19.79 -50.52 52.90
CA LEU A 10 20.38 -49.54 52.02
C LEU A 10 19.43 -48.38 51.90
N VAL A 11 19.72 -47.26 52.55
CA VAL A 11 18.97 -46.02 52.36
C VAL A 11 19.63 -45.24 51.23
N GLN A 12 18.94 -45.11 50.10
CA GLN A 12 19.31 -44.17 49.03
C GLN A 12 18.40 -42.93 49.11
N GLU A 13 19.02 -41.84 49.45
CA GLU A 13 18.35 -40.55 49.33
C GLU A 13 18.31 -40.15 47.86
N ARG A 14 17.13 -40.09 47.30
CA ARG A 14 16.88 -39.59 45.96
C ARG A 14 16.32 -38.19 46.09
N ASP A 15 17.17 -37.20 45.87
CA ASP A 15 16.72 -35.82 45.83
C ASP A 15 15.88 -35.62 44.54
N LEU A 16 14.57 -35.63 44.71
CA LEU A 16 13.59 -35.38 43.65
C LEU A 16 13.32 -33.89 43.44
N THR A 17 13.89 -33.02 44.28
CA THR A 17 13.68 -31.56 44.16
C THR A 17 14.44 -30.92 43.02
N ARG A 18 15.38 -31.65 42.36
CA ARG A 18 16.12 -31.21 41.16
C ARG A 18 15.49 -31.59 39.83
N ILE A 19 14.34 -32.28 39.84
CA ILE A 19 13.54 -32.41 38.65
C ILE A 19 12.54 -31.22 38.64
N ILE A 20 13.09 -30.02 38.47
CA ILE A 20 12.29 -28.97 37.85
C ILE A 20 12.14 -29.46 36.40
N PRO A 21 10.94 -29.91 35.97
CA PRO A 21 10.76 -30.08 34.54
C PRO A 21 11.09 -28.71 33.98
N ALA A 22 12.14 -28.61 33.17
CA ALA A 22 12.36 -27.46 32.34
C ALA A 22 11.18 -27.44 31.38
N VAL A 23 10.08 -26.90 31.82
CA VAL A 23 9.02 -26.45 30.97
C VAL A 23 9.64 -25.27 30.24
N SER A 24 10.30 -25.56 29.15
CA SER A 24 10.74 -24.59 28.20
C SER A 24 9.45 -23.88 27.72
N THR A 25 9.11 -22.80 28.38
CA THR A 25 8.11 -21.85 27.87
C THR A 25 8.74 -21.13 26.68
N SER A 26 8.84 -21.84 25.58
CA SER A 26 9.35 -21.29 24.32
C SER A 26 8.30 -20.45 23.58
N ILE A 27 7.09 -20.34 24.14
CA ILE A 27 5.99 -19.57 23.57
C ILE A 27 5.92 -18.24 24.32
N GLY A 28 6.15 -17.15 23.60
CA GLY A 28 5.94 -15.78 24.09
C GLY A 28 4.56 -15.26 23.70
N ALA A 29 4.12 -14.21 24.39
CA ALA A 29 2.95 -13.44 24.01
C ALA A 29 3.28 -11.94 24.08
N TYR A 30 2.84 -11.18 23.09
CA TYR A 30 3.06 -9.77 23.00
C TYR A 30 1.80 -9.05 22.51
N ALA A 31 1.37 -8.02 23.19
CA ALA A 31 0.32 -7.11 22.75
C ALA A 31 0.89 -5.72 22.57
N GLY A 32 0.63 -5.10 21.44
CA GLY A 32 1.20 -3.79 21.15
C GLY A 32 0.62 -3.12 19.92
N GLU A 33 1.15 -1.96 19.64
CA GLU A 33 0.78 -1.18 18.47
C GLU A 33 1.68 -1.52 17.28
N PHE A 34 1.05 -1.85 16.15
CA PHE A 34 1.73 -2.17 14.91
C PHE A 34 1.10 -1.41 13.74
N ARG A 35 1.87 -1.23 12.67
CA ARG A 35 1.48 -0.41 11.53
C ARG A 35 0.32 -0.99 10.71
N LYS A 36 0.27 -2.31 10.55
CA LYS A 36 -0.75 -3.05 9.81
C LYS A 36 -1.05 -4.37 10.50
N GLY A 37 -1.87 -5.20 9.92
CA GLY A 37 -2.24 -6.51 10.44
C GLY A 37 -3.63 -6.53 11.07
N PRO A 38 -4.14 -7.72 11.40
CA PRO A 38 -5.44 -7.85 12.04
C PRO A 38 -5.43 -7.24 13.44
N LEU A 39 -6.57 -6.71 13.86
CA LEU A 39 -6.80 -6.15 15.19
C LEU A 39 -7.52 -7.17 16.05
N ASP A 40 -7.20 -7.18 17.35
CA ASP A 40 -7.86 -8.03 18.36
C ASP A 40 -7.85 -9.53 18.01
N GLU A 41 -6.90 -9.96 17.22
CA GLU A 41 -6.70 -11.35 16.80
C GLU A 41 -5.32 -11.84 17.25
N ILE A 42 -5.26 -13.09 17.73
CA ILE A 42 -4.00 -13.73 18.12
C ILE A 42 -3.34 -14.32 16.88
N VAL A 43 -2.23 -13.72 16.45
CA VAL A 43 -1.43 -14.24 15.34
C VAL A 43 -0.17 -14.88 15.89
N THR A 44 0.12 -16.12 15.47
CA THR A 44 1.35 -16.81 15.82
C THR A 44 2.42 -16.49 14.79
N ILE A 45 3.55 -15.99 15.26
CA ILE A 45 4.68 -15.54 14.44
C ILE A 45 5.90 -16.42 14.78
N SER A 46 6.59 -16.91 13.76
CA SER A 46 7.74 -17.79 13.88
C SER A 46 9.08 -17.13 13.56
N SER A 47 9.07 -16.00 12.90
CA SER A 47 10.27 -15.30 12.45
C SER A 47 10.05 -13.79 12.34
N GLU A 48 11.15 -13.03 12.35
CA GLU A 48 11.10 -11.58 12.10
C GLU A 48 10.56 -11.24 10.71
N ALA A 49 10.87 -12.06 9.70
CA ALA A 49 10.34 -11.86 8.35
C ALA A 49 8.81 -11.96 8.32
N GLU A 50 8.24 -12.93 8.99
CA GLU A 50 6.79 -13.10 9.14
C GLU A 50 6.16 -11.95 9.96
N LEU A 51 6.88 -11.45 10.99
CA LEU A 51 6.46 -10.28 11.75
C LEU A 51 6.36 -9.04 10.84
N VAL A 52 7.36 -8.82 9.97
CA VAL A 52 7.35 -7.72 8.99
C VAL A 52 6.22 -7.88 7.98
N ASP A 53 6.02 -9.07 7.47
CA ASP A 53 4.99 -9.34 6.47
C ASP A 53 3.58 -9.12 7.03
N THR A 54 3.35 -9.53 8.26
CA THR A 54 2.04 -9.44 8.91
C THR A 54 1.78 -8.05 9.49
N PHE A 55 2.73 -7.52 10.26
CA PHE A 55 2.54 -6.32 11.06
C PHE A 55 3.24 -5.06 10.51
N GLY A 56 4.04 -5.21 9.46
CA GLY A 56 4.76 -4.12 8.80
C GLY A 56 6.12 -3.83 9.41
N LYS A 57 6.89 -3.00 8.71
CA LYS A 57 8.20 -2.53 9.18
C LYS A 57 8.04 -1.54 10.33
N PRO A 58 9.03 -1.45 11.23
CA PRO A 58 9.02 -0.45 12.29
C PRO A 58 9.08 0.97 11.71
N ASP A 59 8.43 1.89 12.40
CA ASP A 59 8.48 3.33 12.15
C ASP A 59 8.71 4.09 13.47
N ALA A 60 8.73 5.42 13.41
CA ALA A 60 9.00 6.26 14.57
C ALA A 60 7.99 6.11 15.72
N ASN A 61 6.79 5.57 15.44
CA ASN A 61 5.73 5.46 16.44
C ASN A 61 5.63 4.07 17.06
N ASN A 62 6.10 3.02 16.35
CA ASN A 62 5.92 1.64 16.79
C ASN A 62 7.23 0.83 16.94
N PHE A 63 8.39 1.48 16.81
CA PHE A 63 9.69 0.78 16.85
C PHE A 63 9.93 0.02 18.16
N GLU A 64 9.49 0.54 19.29
CA GLU A 64 9.64 -0.13 20.58
C GLU A 64 8.85 -1.45 20.61
N HIS A 65 7.62 -1.44 20.13
CA HIS A 65 6.78 -2.62 20.03
C HIS A 65 7.35 -3.65 19.06
N PHE A 66 7.78 -3.18 17.88
CA PHE A 66 8.37 -4.05 16.87
C PHE A 66 9.65 -4.73 17.36
N PHE A 67 10.60 -3.96 17.87
CA PHE A 67 11.88 -4.53 18.32
C PHE A 67 11.76 -5.40 19.58
N SER A 68 10.80 -5.12 20.45
CA SER A 68 10.52 -6.02 21.58
C SER A 68 10.07 -7.40 21.11
N ALA A 69 9.16 -7.44 20.11
CA ALA A 69 8.72 -8.69 19.50
C ALA A 69 9.86 -9.39 18.70
N ALA A 70 10.60 -8.63 17.89
CA ALA A 70 11.71 -9.14 17.09
C ALA A 70 12.85 -9.72 17.97
N ASN A 71 13.19 -9.06 19.07
CA ASN A 71 14.18 -9.55 20.01
C ASN A 71 13.78 -10.89 20.64
N PHE A 72 12.50 -11.09 20.95
CA PHE A 72 12.02 -12.38 21.43
C PHE A 72 12.18 -13.47 20.33
N LEU A 73 11.85 -13.14 19.08
CA LEU A 73 11.98 -14.07 17.96
C LEU A 73 13.43 -14.46 17.63
N ALA A 74 14.42 -13.70 18.10
CA ALA A 74 15.82 -14.10 17.99
C ALA A 74 16.17 -15.32 18.85
N TYR A 75 15.37 -15.60 19.89
CA TYR A 75 15.59 -16.72 20.82
C TYR A 75 14.53 -17.81 20.75
N SER A 76 13.37 -17.52 20.14
CA SER A 76 12.23 -18.43 20.05
C SER A 76 11.55 -18.29 18.70
N ASN A 77 10.97 -19.36 18.22
CA ASN A 77 10.21 -19.43 16.97
C ASN A 77 8.68 -19.48 17.19
N SER A 78 8.21 -19.10 18.36
CA SER A 78 6.78 -19.12 18.68
C SER A 78 6.39 -17.90 19.51
N LEU A 79 5.95 -16.85 18.87
CA LEU A 79 5.45 -15.63 19.49
C LEU A 79 3.99 -15.42 19.09
N ARG A 80 3.11 -15.30 20.08
CA ARG A 80 1.72 -14.90 19.87
C ARG A 80 1.61 -13.39 19.98
N VAL A 81 1.24 -12.75 18.88
CA VAL A 81 1.15 -11.29 18.77
C VAL A 81 -0.31 -10.88 18.64
N VAL A 82 -0.71 -9.88 19.40
CA VAL A 82 -1.99 -9.20 19.28
C VAL A 82 -1.74 -7.73 18.98
N ARG A 83 -2.30 -7.24 17.88
CA ARG A 83 -2.33 -5.82 17.58
C ARG A 83 -3.50 -5.17 18.31
N ALA A 84 -3.21 -4.22 19.19
CA ALA A 84 -4.21 -3.51 19.98
C ALA A 84 -5.05 -2.57 19.10
N THR A 85 -6.36 -2.55 19.31
CA THR A 85 -7.27 -1.61 18.65
C THR A 85 -7.20 -0.26 19.36
N GLN A 86 -7.15 0.82 18.57
CA GLN A 86 -7.30 2.19 19.03
C GLN A 86 -8.59 2.79 18.47
N THR A 87 -9.16 3.77 19.18
CA THR A 87 -10.41 4.44 18.78
C THR A 87 -10.30 5.22 17.46
N SER A 88 -9.08 5.58 17.08
CA SER A 88 -8.78 6.27 15.81
C SER A 88 -8.53 5.33 14.63
N HIS A 89 -8.50 4.01 14.85
CA HIS A 89 -8.30 3.06 13.76
C HIS A 89 -9.51 3.02 12.84
N ALA A 90 -9.24 3.13 11.55
CA ALA A 90 -10.21 2.97 10.48
C ALA A 90 -9.55 2.29 9.28
N ASN A 91 -10.35 1.64 8.46
CA ASN A 91 -9.90 1.08 7.19
C ASN A 91 -9.93 2.18 6.12
N ALA A 92 -8.84 2.36 5.40
CA ALA A 92 -8.82 3.26 4.26
C ALA A 92 -9.78 2.76 3.17
N ASN A 93 -10.53 3.67 2.56
CA ASN A 93 -11.53 3.38 1.54
C ASN A 93 -11.66 4.54 0.56
N ASP A 94 -12.40 4.35 -0.54
CA ASP A 94 -12.59 5.34 -1.60
C ASP A 94 -13.84 6.23 -1.39
N SER A 95 -14.63 6.02 -0.34
CA SER A 95 -15.83 6.84 -0.06
C SER A 95 -15.59 7.94 0.97
N GLY A 96 -14.47 7.90 1.70
CA GLY A 96 -14.20 8.82 2.82
C GLY A 96 -15.02 8.54 4.09
N SER A 97 -15.87 7.51 4.10
CA SER A 97 -16.61 7.09 5.29
C SER A 97 -15.68 6.43 6.30
N SER A 98 -15.88 6.71 7.59
CA SER A 98 -15.09 6.07 8.64
C SER A 98 -15.78 4.78 9.09
N PHE A 99 -15.10 3.65 8.95
CA PHE A 99 -15.53 2.37 9.51
C PHE A 99 -14.31 1.51 9.85
N LEU A 100 -14.50 0.53 10.72
CA LEU A 100 -13.45 -0.34 11.21
C LEU A 100 -13.81 -1.80 10.99
N ILE A 101 -13.01 -2.49 10.20
CA ILE A 101 -13.00 -3.95 10.08
C ILE A 101 -11.74 -4.42 10.79
N LYS A 102 -11.89 -5.16 11.88
CA LYS A 102 -10.79 -5.55 12.74
C LYS A 102 -9.97 -6.70 12.16
N ASN A 103 -10.67 -7.75 11.74
CA ASN A 103 -10.12 -9.00 11.25
C ASN A 103 -11.11 -9.71 10.33
N ILE A 104 -10.79 -10.92 9.91
CA ILE A 104 -11.65 -11.68 8.99
C ILE A 104 -12.97 -12.12 9.64
N ASP A 105 -12.96 -12.46 10.92
CA ASP A 105 -14.16 -12.88 11.63
C ASP A 105 -15.15 -11.71 11.76
N ASP A 106 -14.65 -10.51 12.03
CA ASP A 106 -15.45 -9.29 12.06
C ASP A 106 -16.01 -8.95 10.67
N TYR A 107 -15.21 -9.15 9.61
CA TYR A 107 -15.68 -9.00 8.23
C TYR A 107 -16.82 -10.00 7.92
N ASP A 108 -16.62 -11.28 8.22
CA ASP A 108 -17.59 -12.33 7.91
C ASP A 108 -18.89 -12.14 8.70
N ALA A 109 -18.79 -11.66 9.95
CA ALA A 109 -19.95 -11.43 10.78
C ALA A 109 -20.79 -10.20 10.37
N ASN A 110 -20.14 -9.13 9.90
CA ASN A 110 -20.82 -7.84 9.75
C ASN A 110 -20.89 -7.33 8.29
N TYR A 111 -20.04 -7.84 7.37
CA TYR A 111 -19.86 -7.26 6.04
C TYR A 111 -19.94 -8.24 4.87
N ALA A 112 -19.81 -9.56 5.10
CA ALA A 112 -19.81 -10.57 4.03
C ALA A 112 -21.15 -10.67 3.27
N GLY A 113 -22.24 -10.15 3.84
CA GLY A 113 -23.57 -10.13 3.22
C GLY A 113 -23.75 -9.13 2.09
N GLY A 114 -22.71 -8.39 1.70
CA GLY A 114 -22.78 -7.36 0.67
C GLY A 114 -23.25 -6.00 1.22
N GLU A 115 -23.14 -5.80 2.52
CA GLU A 115 -23.33 -4.48 3.13
C GLU A 115 -22.38 -3.48 2.47
N ILE A 116 -22.96 -2.38 2.02
CA ILE A 116 -22.23 -1.32 1.34
C ILE A 116 -21.43 -0.55 2.40
N PHE A 117 -20.13 -0.60 2.34
CA PHE A 117 -19.19 0.13 3.20
C PHE A 117 -19.34 1.66 3.05
N GLY A 118 -20.48 2.21 3.47
CA GLY A 118 -20.75 3.64 3.34
C GLY A 118 -20.65 4.19 1.91
N GLY A 119 -20.89 3.33 0.88
CA GLY A 119 -20.73 3.67 -0.53
C GLY A 119 -19.33 3.39 -1.10
N ALA A 120 -18.40 2.82 -0.32
CA ALA A 120 -17.08 2.47 -0.81
C ALA A 120 -17.11 1.23 -1.71
N ASN A 121 -16.40 1.28 -2.85
CA ASN A 121 -16.17 0.14 -3.74
C ASN A 121 -14.93 -0.66 -3.31
N TYR A 122 -13.96 0.01 -2.67
CA TYR A 122 -12.69 -0.55 -2.25
C TYR A 122 -12.39 -0.18 -0.81
N VAL A 123 -11.96 -1.18 -0.06
CA VAL A 123 -11.62 -1.04 1.36
C VAL A 123 -10.30 -1.74 1.63
N ALA A 124 -9.40 -1.09 2.35
CA ALA A 124 -8.16 -1.71 2.78
C ALA A 124 -8.47 -2.85 3.77
N ARG A 125 -7.87 -4.01 3.55
CA ARG A 125 -8.08 -5.22 4.37
C ARG A 125 -7.75 -5.01 5.86
N THR A 126 -6.76 -4.17 6.14
CA THR A 126 -6.29 -3.93 7.52
C THR A 126 -6.42 -2.45 7.85
N ALA A 127 -6.87 -2.16 9.05
CA ALA A 127 -7.01 -0.79 9.54
C ALA A 127 -5.65 -0.12 9.77
N GLY A 128 -5.60 1.17 9.56
CA GLY A 128 -4.45 2.03 9.83
C GLY A 128 -4.03 2.89 8.63
N ALA A 129 -3.20 3.89 8.91
CA ALA A 129 -2.76 4.89 7.93
C ALA A 129 -2.01 4.32 6.72
N HIS A 130 -1.45 3.11 6.81
CA HIS A 130 -0.78 2.46 5.68
C HIS A 130 -1.70 2.23 4.48
N GLY A 131 -3.01 2.04 4.73
CA GLY A 131 -4.02 1.87 3.69
C GLY A 131 -4.16 3.10 2.79
N ASN A 132 -3.85 4.29 3.28
CA ASN A 132 -3.90 5.54 2.50
C ASN A 132 -2.83 5.60 1.38
N ASN A 133 -1.82 4.72 1.43
CA ASN A 133 -0.82 4.60 0.38
C ASN A 133 -1.19 3.59 -0.72
N LEU A 134 -2.36 2.96 -0.62
CA LEU A 134 -2.84 2.04 -1.64
C LEU A 134 -3.54 2.82 -2.75
N LEU A 135 -3.19 2.52 -3.99
CA LEU A 135 -3.88 3.02 -5.17
C LEU A 135 -4.54 1.85 -5.88
N VAL A 136 -5.86 1.90 -5.98
CA VAL A 136 -6.64 0.94 -6.77
C VAL A 136 -6.99 1.55 -8.10
N SER A 137 -6.69 0.85 -9.17
CA SER A 137 -7.00 1.27 -10.53
C SER A 137 -7.61 0.09 -11.27
N THR A 138 -8.84 0.23 -11.72
CA THR A 138 -9.54 -0.78 -12.51
C THR A 138 -10.02 -0.20 -13.83
N CYS A 139 -9.84 -0.94 -14.91
CA CYS A 139 -10.36 -0.58 -16.23
C CYS A 139 -10.74 -1.86 -16.97
N PRO A 140 -12.00 -2.02 -17.37
CA PRO A 140 -12.45 -3.21 -18.09
C PRO A 140 -11.83 -3.32 -19.50
N SER A 141 -11.38 -2.20 -20.08
CA SER A 141 -10.67 -2.17 -21.37
C SER A 141 -9.66 -1.03 -21.39
N ALA A 142 -8.38 -1.36 -21.20
CA ALA A 142 -7.31 -0.37 -21.21
C ALA A 142 -7.16 0.36 -22.54
N THR A 143 -7.41 -0.30 -23.66
CA THR A 143 -7.33 0.27 -25.01
C THR A 143 -8.52 1.18 -25.32
N ALA A 144 -9.69 0.88 -24.81
CA ALA A 144 -10.90 1.68 -25.04
C ALA A 144 -11.00 2.90 -24.12
N TYR A 145 -10.35 2.88 -22.96
CA TYR A 145 -10.42 4.01 -22.03
C TYR A 145 -9.75 5.25 -22.62
N SER A 146 -10.51 6.31 -22.77
CA SER A 146 -9.99 7.63 -23.09
C SER A 146 -10.88 8.69 -22.49
N GLN A 147 -10.28 9.72 -21.92
CA GLN A 147 -10.96 10.87 -21.36
C GLN A 147 -10.33 12.14 -21.90
N THR A 148 -11.07 12.94 -22.65
CA THR A 148 -10.65 14.29 -23.01
C THR A 148 -10.90 15.18 -21.80
N LEU A 149 -9.86 15.82 -21.29
CA LEU A 149 -9.97 16.70 -20.14
C LEU A 149 -10.74 17.98 -20.52
N SER A 150 -11.21 18.70 -19.53
CA SER A 150 -11.96 19.94 -19.74
C SER A 150 -11.09 21.03 -20.37
N THR A 151 -11.72 22.11 -20.82
CA THR A 151 -11.02 23.30 -21.34
C THR A 151 -10.15 24.00 -20.28
N GLY A 152 -10.44 23.81 -18.99
CA GLY A 152 -9.60 24.32 -17.90
C GLY A 152 -8.30 23.55 -17.67
N ASN A 153 -8.07 22.43 -18.37
CA ASN A 153 -6.81 21.67 -18.35
C ASN A 153 -6.04 21.78 -19.68
N GLN A 154 -6.29 22.77 -20.49
CA GLN A 154 -5.59 22.95 -21.78
C GLN A 154 -4.12 23.34 -21.57
N ILE A 155 -3.35 23.27 -22.63
CA ILE A 155 -2.00 23.81 -22.67
C ILE A 155 -2.04 25.33 -22.55
N ALA A 156 -1.39 25.89 -21.52
CA ALA A 156 -1.37 27.30 -21.22
C ALA A 156 -0.32 28.09 -22.03
N SER A 157 0.64 27.40 -22.64
CA SER A 157 1.66 28.01 -23.53
C SER A 157 2.21 26.96 -24.49
N ALA A 158 2.45 27.36 -25.73
CA ALA A 158 2.94 26.46 -26.77
C ALA A 158 4.25 25.78 -26.35
N GLY A 159 4.32 24.46 -26.54
CA GLY A 159 5.52 23.64 -26.34
C GLY A 159 6.27 23.39 -27.63
N ALA A 160 7.59 23.43 -27.59
CA ALA A 160 8.48 23.15 -28.70
C ALA A 160 8.84 21.66 -28.80
N VAL A 161 9.29 21.23 -29.96
CA VAL A 161 9.84 19.87 -30.14
C VAL A 161 11.02 19.65 -29.20
N GLY A 162 10.99 18.56 -28.46
CA GLY A 162 12.03 18.19 -27.50
C GLY A 162 11.77 18.66 -26.08
N ASP A 163 10.79 19.53 -25.84
CA ASP A 163 10.45 19.98 -24.49
C ASP A 163 10.01 18.79 -23.64
N THR A 164 10.60 18.68 -22.45
CA THR A 164 10.30 17.63 -21.47
C THR A 164 9.27 18.06 -20.43
N SER A 165 8.76 19.29 -20.55
CA SER A 165 7.71 19.81 -19.70
C SER A 165 6.75 20.69 -20.49
N VAL A 166 5.51 20.74 -20.06
CA VAL A 166 4.47 21.61 -20.63
C VAL A 166 3.76 22.32 -19.47
N THR A 167 3.32 23.56 -19.72
CA THR A 167 2.50 24.28 -18.75
C THR A 167 1.02 24.09 -19.16
N VAL A 168 0.19 23.76 -18.22
CA VAL A 168 -1.27 23.65 -18.41
C VAL A 168 -1.98 24.73 -17.62
N ASP A 169 -3.22 25.05 -17.98
CA ASP A 169 -3.99 26.08 -17.28
C ASP A 169 -4.25 25.71 -15.83
N ASP A 170 -4.65 24.47 -15.56
CA ASP A 170 -4.85 23.94 -14.22
C ASP A 170 -4.55 22.43 -14.20
N VAL A 171 -3.67 22.00 -13.32
CA VAL A 171 -3.32 20.57 -13.13
C VAL A 171 -4.24 19.89 -12.10
N ASP A 172 -4.90 20.66 -11.25
CA ASP A 172 -5.65 20.20 -10.08
C ASP A 172 -7.15 20.53 -10.18
N LEU A 173 -7.64 20.73 -11.40
CA LEU A 173 -9.04 21.03 -11.66
C LEU A 173 -9.92 19.87 -11.19
N ALA A 174 -10.93 20.17 -10.38
CA ALA A 174 -11.88 19.18 -9.86
C ALA A 174 -12.44 18.28 -10.98
N ASP A 175 -12.51 17.00 -10.75
CA ASP A 175 -12.91 15.93 -11.69
C ASP A 175 -11.94 15.66 -12.86
N ASN A 176 -10.89 16.47 -13.02
CA ASN A 176 -9.92 16.36 -14.11
C ASN A 176 -8.47 16.49 -13.66
N VAL A 177 -8.15 16.12 -12.43
CA VAL A 177 -6.80 16.19 -11.86
C VAL A 177 -5.82 15.37 -12.71
N ILE A 178 -4.73 16.01 -13.15
CA ILE A 178 -3.62 15.32 -13.82
C ILE A 178 -2.71 14.72 -12.74
N SER A 179 -2.35 13.46 -12.88
CA SER A 179 -1.57 12.72 -11.88
C SER A 179 -0.27 12.16 -12.45
N VAL A 180 0.73 12.04 -11.60
CA VAL A 180 1.98 11.34 -11.97
C VAL A 180 1.67 9.89 -12.35
N GLY A 181 2.20 9.48 -13.50
CA GLY A 181 1.95 8.17 -14.11
C GLY A 181 0.84 8.16 -15.15
N ASP A 182 0.04 9.22 -15.30
CA ASP A 182 -0.95 9.31 -16.36
C ASP A 182 -0.29 9.25 -17.74
N ILE A 183 -0.97 8.61 -18.69
CA ILE A 183 -0.62 8.62 -20.11
C ILE A 183 -1.50 9.67 -20.79
N ILE A 184 -0.89 10.64 -21.41
CA ILE A 184 -1.58 11.78 -22.04
C ILE A 184 -1.23 11.91 -23.52
N GLN A 185 -2.14 12.50 -24.26
CA GLN A 185 -2.00 12.93 -25.66
C GLN A 185 -2.43 14.41 -25.77
N PHE A 186 -1.87 15.10 -26.72
CA PHE A 186 -2.25 16.49 -27.02
C PHE A 186 -3.02 16.53 -28.35
N SER A 187 -3.99 17.44 -28.45
CA SER A 187 -4.66 17.68 -29.75
C SER A 187 -3.69 18.29 -30.77
N SER A 188 -3.95 18.02 -32.04
CA SER A 188 -3.13 18.53 -33.15
C SER A 188 -3.25 20.04 -33.34
N THR A 189 -4.34 20.63 -32.87
CA THR A 189 -4.62 22.06 -32.97
C THR A 189 -5.18 22.60 -31.65
N ALA A 190 -5.11 23.92 -31.46
CA ALA A 190 -5.79 24.61 -30.36
C ALA A 190 -7.28 24.26 -30.39
N ASP A 191 -7.86 24.00 -29.21
CA ASP A 191 -9.26 23.57 -29.00
C ASP A 191 -9.69 22.33 -29.80
N GLY A 192 -8.72 21.66 -30.43
CA GLY A 192 -8.96 20.53 -31.32
C GLY A 192 -9.47 19.28 -30.62
N THR A 193 -10.23 18.49 -31.34
CA THR A 193 -10.67 17.15 -30.92
C THR A 193 -9.93 16.02 -31.61
N ASP A 194 -9.02 16.38 -32.52
CA ASP A 194 -8.18 15.43 -33.26
C ASP A 194 -6.87 15.21 -32.50
N PHE A 195 -6.65 13.99 -32.08
CA PHE A 195 -5.46 13.58 -31.30
C PHE A 195 -4.65 12.62 -32.17
N ASP A 196 -3.40 12.98 -32.39
CA ASP A 196 -2.52 12.15 -33.21
C ASP A 196 -2.32 10.77 -32.56
N ASP A 197 -2.75 9.74 -33.24
CA ASP A 197 -2.55 8.37 -32.84
C ASP A 197 -1.05 8.02 -32.89
N GLY A 198 -0.55 7.45 -31.80
CA GLY A 198 0.86 7.06 -31.67
C GLY A 198 1.76 8.08 -30.95
N GLU A 199 1.26 9.23 -30.57
CA GLU A 199 2.00 10.18 -29.73
C GLU A 199 1.46 10.17 -28.29
N PHE A 200 2.13 9.39 -27.44
CA PHE A 200 1.78 9.26 -26.04
C PHE A 200 2.92 9.76 -25.17
N TYR A 201 2.55 10.38 -24.05
CA TYR A 201 3.48 10.87 -23.07
C TYR A 201 3.07 10.40 -21.67
N ARG A 202 4.03 9.94 -20.89
CA ARG A 202 3.83 9.63 -19.47
C ARG A 202 4.19 10.85 -18.64
N VAL A 203 3.31 11.21 -17.73
CA VAL A 203 3.57 12.24 -16.71
C VAL A 203 4.51 11.67 -15.66
N THR A 204 5.66 12.31 -15.44
CA THR A 204 6.68 11.88 -14.48
C THR A 204 6.78 12.76 -13.25
N ALA A 205 6.42 14.04 -13.37
CA ALA A 205 6.35 14.97 -12.24
C ALA A 205 5.33 16.08 -12.52
N ILE A 206 4.81 16.68 -11.48
CA ILE A 206 3.86 17.79 -11.54
C ILE A 206 4.27 18.83 -10.50
N ASN A 207 4.26 20.08 -10.90
CA ASN A 207 4.40 21.23 -10.01
C ASN A 207 3.04 21.95 -9.98
N THR A 208 2.27 21.75 -8.94
CA THR A 208 0.91 22.33 -8.77
C THR A 208 0.96 23.84 -8.56
N GLY A 209 2.08 24.39 -8.04
CA GLY A 209 2.22 25.84 -7.82
C GLY A 209 2.48 26.63 -9.11
N THR A 210 2.97 25.98 -10.18
CA THR A 210 3.25 26.60 -11.48
C THR A 210 2.50 25.93 -12.63
N ASN A 211 1.67 24.94 -12.35
CA ASN A 211 0.93 24.13 -13.32
C ASN A 211 1.83 23.50 -14.41
N VAL A 212 3.07 23.14 -14.04
CA VAL A 212 4.03 22.51 -14.96
C VAL A 212 3.98 21.00 -14.82
N VAL A 213 3.78 20.32 -15.93
CA VAL A 213 3.76 18.87 -16.06
C VAL A 213 5.01 18.40 -16.78
N THR A 214 5.82 17.60 -16.11
CA THR A 214 6.99 16.96 -16.73
C THR A 214 6.59 15.65 -17.40
N ILE A 215 7.02 15.47 -18.65
CA ILE A 215 6.62 14.36 -19.49
C ILE A 215 7.80 13.63 -20.10
N VAL A 216 7.59 12.35 -20.43
CA VAL A 216 8.49 11.55 -21.26
C VAL A 216 7.70 10.80 -22.31
N GLN A 217 8.30 10.51 -23.45
CA GLN A 217 7.64 9.72 -24.50
C GLN A 217 7.28 8.33 -23.95
N HIS A 218 6.06 7.88 -24.21
CA HIS A 218 5.58 6.55 -23.86
C HIS A 218 5.42 5.71 -25.14
N PRO A 219 5.83 4.43 -25.16
CA PRO A 219 6.39 3.61 -24.08
C PRO A 219 7.91 3.80 -23.87
N ARG A 220 8.58 4.62 -24.68
CA ARG A 220 10.06 4.77 -24.69
C ARG A 220 10.66 5.16 -23.35
N GLY A 221 9.93 5.91 -22.48
CA GLY A 221 10.39 6.34 -21.16
C GLY A 221 11.43 7.45 -21.16
N SER A 222 11.75 8.04 -22.32
CA SER A 222 12.70 9.16 -22.47
C SER A 222 12.31 10.03 -23.66
N GLY A 223 12.85 11.25 -23.70
CA GLY A 223 12.57 12.23 -24.75
C GLY A 223 11.33 13.08 -24.43
N GLY A 224 11.27 14.27 -25.00
CA GLY A 224 10.19 15.24 -24.87
C GLY A 224 9.23 15.21 -26.03
N LEU A 225 8.56 16.35 -26.27
CA LEU A 225 7.56 16.50 -27.32
C LEU A 225 8.12 16.11 -28.69
N LYS A 226 7.37 15.31 -29.43
CA LYS A 226 7.72 14.91 -30.82
C LYS A 226 7.37 16.00 -31.84
N ARG A 227 6.44 16.86 -31.52
CA ARG A 227 5.98 17.98 -32.35
C ARG A 227 5.73 19.22 -31.50
N VAL A 228 5.52 20.34 -32.14
CA VAL A 228 5.03 21.55 -31.48
C VAL A 228 3.60 21.28 -31.00
N VAL A 229 3.34 21.60 -29.75
CA VAL A 229 2.00 21.60 -29.15
C VAL A 229 1.56 23.05 -29.02
N ALA A 230 0.43 23.39 -29.63
CA ALA A 230 -0.06 24.76 -29.64
C ALA A 230 -0.61 25.14 -28.26
N ASP A 231 -0.62 26.44 -27.98
CA ASP A 231 -1.41 27.02 -26.90
C ASP A 231 -2.90 26.62 -27.07
N ASN A 232 -3.58 26.40 -25.96
CA ASN A 232 -4.96 25.88 -25.91
C ASN A 232 -5.16 24.49 -26.53
N SER A 233 -4.08 23.69 -26.77
CA SER A 233 -4.23 22.29 -27.13
C SER A 233 -4.91 21.51 -26.01
N ARG A 234 -5.90 20.69 -26.37
CA ARG A 234 -6.61 19.83 -25.43
C ARG A 234 -5.76 18.64 -25.03
N ILE A 235 -5.98 18.15 -23.82
CA ILE A 235 -5.33 16.98 -23.27
C ILE A 235 -6.33 15.83 -23.25
N LYS A 236 -5.94 14.67 -23.78
CA LYS A 236 -6.66 13.41 -23.66
C LYS A 236 -5.85 12.49 -22.76
N ARG A 237 -6.48 11.95 -21.72
CA ARG A 237 -5.89 10.97 -20.82
C ARG A 237 -6.25 9.56 -21.27
N ARG A 238 -5.27 8.67 -21.26
CA ARG A 238 -5.41 7.24 -21.46
C ARG A 238 -5.24 6.50 -20.14
N TRP A 239 -5.58 5.23 -20.15
CA TRP A 239 -5.35 4.37 -18.99
C TRP A 239 -3.86 4.37 -18.58
N ARG A 240 -3.59 4.46 -17.27
CA ARG A 240 -2.22 4.54 -16.73
C ARG A 240 -1.30 3.41 -17.20
N TYR A 241 -1.84 2.22 -17.40
CA TYR A 241 -1.12 1.03 -17.87
C TYR A 241 -1.35 0.74 -19.35
N TYR A 242 -1.78 1.75 -20.10
CA TYR A 242 -1.94 1.63 -21.55
C TYR A 242 -0.61 1.29 -22.20
N ASP A 243 -0.59 0.22 -23.00
CA ASP A 243 0.56 -0.18 -23.80
C ASP A 243 0.37 0.36 -25.22
N ALA A 244 1.19 1.34 -25.59
CA ALA A 244 1.16 1.95 -26.91
C ALA A 244 1.87 1.12 -28.00
N SER A 245 2.43 -0.04 -27.61
CA SER A 245 3.14 -0.94 -28.56
C SER A 245 2.25 -2.02 -29.17
N SER A 246 0.99 -2.11 -28.77
CA SER A 246 0.02 -3.11 -29.26
C SER A 246 -0.82 -2.61 -30.43
#